data_4b68d7a4994b941a13b426249c19672d
#
_entry.id   4b68d7a4994b941a13b426249c19672d
#
_cell.length_a   1.000
_cell.length_b   1.000
_cell.length_c   1.000
_cell.angle_alpha   90.00
_cell.angle_beta   90.00
_cell.angle_gamma   90.00
#
_symmetry.space_group_name_H-M   'P 1'
#
loop_
_entity.id
_entity.type
_entity.pdbx_description
1 polymer ?
#
loop_
_entity_poly.entity_id
_entity_poly.type
_entity_poly.pdbx_seq_one_letter_code
_entity_poly.pdbx_strand_id
1 'polypeptide(L)' 'MKNRINELRKENKLSQMDLADIVGTTRQTITSIEVGKYTASLPLAYKIARHFGLKIEDIFDFTDIDEEV' A
#
# COMPACT_ATOMS: atom_id res chain seq x y z
N MET A 1 7.82 -6.57 -2.38
CA MET A 1 6.73 -6.38 -3.37
C MET A 1 6.65 -4.91 -3.75
N LYS A 2 6.66 -4.63 -5.03
CA LYS A 2 6.53 -3.27 -5.55
C LYS A 2 5.08 -2.80 -5.42
N ASN A 3 4.90 -1.49 -5.23
CA ASN A 3 3.57 -0.92 -5.10
C ASN A 3 3.55 0.55 -5.52
N ARG A 4 2.35 1.11 -5.64
CA ARG A 4 2.14 2.49 -6.05
C ARG A 4 1.68 3.39 -4.90
N ILE A 5 1.88 2.98 -3.65
CA ILE A 5 1.37 3.73 -2.49
C ILE A 5 1.99 5.13 -2.42
N ASN A 6 3.31 5.24 -2.61
CA ASN A 6 3.99 6.53 -2.56
C ASN A 6 3.42 7.49 -3.62
N GLU A 7 3.27 7.00 -4.85
CA GLU A 7 2.71 7.76 -5.96
C GLU A 7 1.28 8.24 -5.64
N LEU A 8 0.43 7.32 -5.18
CA LEU A 8 -0.97 7.64 -4.88
C LEU A 8 -1.10 8.60 -3.70
N ARG A 9 -0.27 8.43 -2.67
CA ARG A 9 -0.24 9.36 -1.54
C ARG A 9 0.07 10.77 -2.00
N LYS A 10 1.12 10.91 -2.81
CA LYS A 10 1.55 12.22 -3.29
C LYS A 10 0.50 12.88 -4.18
N GLU A 11 -0.13 12.11 -5.04
CA GLU A 11 -1.23 12.61 -5.89
C GLU A 11 -2.39 13.15 -5.03
N ASN A 12 -2.62 12.55 -3.88
CA ASN A 12 -3.70 12.93 -2.97
C ASN A 12 -3.23 13.83 -1.82
N LYS A 13 -1.96 14.28 -1.88
CA LYS A 13 -1.37 15.19 -0.88
C LYS A 13 -1.43 14.62 0.54
N LEU A 14 -1.19 13.31 0.67
CA LEU A 14 -1.17 12.62 1.95
C LEU A 14 0.25 12.32 2.38
N SER A 15 0.56 12.58 3.66
CA SER A 15 1.81 12.12 4.26
C SER A 15 1.67 10.63 4.59
N GLN A 16 2.80 10.00 4.92
CA GLN A 16 2.78 8.61 5.40
C GLN A 16 1.94 8.49 6.67
N MET A 17 2.05 9.47 7.57
CA MET A 17 1.26 9.48 8.81
C MET A 17 -0.23 9.64 8.51
N ASP A 18 -0.58 10.51 7.56
CA ASP A 18 -1.99 10.69 7.17
C ASP A 18 -2.60 9.37 6.71
N LEU A 19 -1.91 8.66 5.82
CA LEU A 19 -2.41 7.38 5.33
C LEU A 19 -2.47 6.35 6.46
N ALA A 20 -1.46 6.30 7.33
CA ALA A 20 -1.44 5.39 8.47
C ALA A 20 -2.66 5.61 9.36
N ASP A 21 -2.98 6.86 9.67
CA ASP A 21 -4.16 7.21 10.48
C ASP A 21 -5.46 6.79 9.80
N ILE A 22 -5.57 7.03 8.49
CA ILE A 22 -6.77 6.70 7.72
C ILE A 22 -7.05 5.20 7.75
N VAL A 23 -6.02 4.38 7.54
CA VAL A 23 -6.20 2.92 7.44
C VAL A 23 -5.99 2.18 8.76
N GLY A 24 -5.69 2.91 9.83
CA GLY A 24 -5.61 2.32 11.18
C GLY A 24 -4.33 1.52 11.43
N THR A 25 -3.20 2.01 10.95
CA THR A 25 -1.90 1.38 11.20
C THR A 25 -0.86 2.44 11.63
N THR A 26 0.39 2.06 11.76
CA THR A 26 1.47 2.98 12.14
C THR A 26 2.17 3.54 10.92
N ARG A 27 2.79 4.72 11.07
CA ARG A 27 3.62 5.30 10.02
C ARG A 27 4.72 4.35 9.58
N GLN A 28 5.36 3.67 10.57
CA GLN A 28 6.44 2.72 10.27
C GLN A 28 5.96 1.60 9.36
N THR A 29 4.74 1.11 9.57
CA THR A 29 4.15 0.08 8.71
C THR A 29 4.02 0.59 7.28
N ILE A 30 3.50 1.80 7.10
CA ILE A 30 3.35 2.39 5.76
C ILE A 30 4.73 2.55 5.10
N THR A 31 5.71 3.08 5.84
CA THR A 31 7.07 3.25 5.32
C THR A 31 7.66 1.91 4.85
N SER A 32 7.51 0.87 5.67
CA SER A 32 8.06 -0.46 5.37
C SER A 32 7.39 -1.10 4.15
N ILE A 33 6.09 -0.89 3.99
CA ILE A 33 5.36 -1.38 2.81
C ILE A 33 5.83 -0.65 1.56
N GLU A 34 5.95 0.68 1.62
CA GLU A 34 6.35 1.48 0.45
C GLU A 34 7.72 1.09 -0.09
N VAL A 35 8.67 0.78 0.79
CA VAL A 35 10.01 0.38 0.37
C VAL A 35 10.14 -1.12 0.06
N GLY A 36 9.06 -1.87 0.22
CA GLY A 36 9.03 -3.29 -0.12
C GLY A 36 9.60 -4.24 0.92
N LYS A 37 9.90 -3.76 2.12
CA LYS A 37 10.42 -4.61 3.21
C LYS A 37 9.34 -5.43 3.89
N TYR A 38 8.12 -4.96 3.86
CA TYR A 38 7.01 -5.62 4.53
C TYR A 38 5.83 -5.72 3.56
N THR A 39 5.22 -6.89 3.50
CA THR A 39 4.04 -7.11 2.68
C THR A 39 2.81 -6.87 3.54
N ALA A 40 1.92 -5.99 3.09
CA ALA A 40 0.71 -5.68 3.83
C ALA A 40 -0.15 -6.93 4.00
N SER A 41 -0.78 -7.06 5.18
CA SER A 41 -1.81 -8.07 5.38
C SER A 41 -2.96 -7.81 4.40
N LEU A 42 -3.74 -8.84 4.11
CA LEU A 42 -4.88 -8.69 3.21
C LEU A 42 -5.85 -7.60 3.68
N PRO A 43 -6.24 -7.56 4.98
CA PRO A 43 -7.12 -6.48 5.44
C PRO A 43 -6.53 -5.11 5.25
N LEU A 44 -5.24 -4.93 5.52
CA LEU A 44 -4.59 -3.63 5.37
C LEU A 44 -4.49 -3.22 3.90
N ALA A 45 -4.10 -4.16 3.03
CA ALA A 45 -4.04 -3.90 1.59
C ALA A 45 -5.42 -3.49 1.05
N TYR A 46 -6.47 -4.14 1.52
CA TYR A 46 -7.84 -3.82 1.12
C TYR A 46 -8.24 -2.40 1.56
N LYS A 47 -7.92 -2.04 2.80
CA LYS A 47 -8.24 -0.70 3.32
C LYS A 47 -7.53 0.40 2.53
N ILE A 48 -6.26 0.17 2.18
CA ILE A 48 -5.49 1.11 1.37
C ILE A 48 -6.15 1.25 -0.01
N ALA A 49 -6.46 0.14 -0.66
CA ALA A 49 -7.08 0.14 -1.98
C ALA A 49 -8.44 0.86 -1.95
N ARG A 50 -9.26 0.56 -0.95
CA ARG A 50 -10.58 1.20 -0.79
C ARG A 50 -10.45 2.71 -0.65
N HIS A 51 -9.47 3.18 0.12
CA HIS A 51 -9.28 4.61 0.30
C HIS A 51 -9.02 5.33 -1.02
N PHE A 52 -8.23 4.71 -1.89
CA PHE A 52 -7.92 5.29 -3.20
C PHE A 52 -8.95 4.95 -4.29
N GLY A 53 -9.98 4.17 -3.95
CA GLY A 53 -10.99 3.78 -4.92
C GLY A 53 -10.47 2.82 -5.99
N LEU A 54 -9.48 2.01 -5.65
CA LEU A 54 -8.81 1.09 -6.56
C LEU A 54 -8.91 -0.35 -6.05
N LYS A 55 -8.50 -1.28 -6.90
CA LYS A 55 -8.37 -2.68 -6.51
C LYS A 55 -6.98 -2.92 -5.94
N ILE A 56 -6.81 -3.98 -5.16
CA ILE A 56 -5.51 -4.36 -4.61
C ILE A 56 -4.48 -4.51 -5.75
N GLU A 57 -4.84 -5.17 -6.84
CA GLU A 57 -3.94 -5.41 -7.98
C GLU A 57 -3.55 -4.12 -8.71
N ASP A 58 -4.32 -3.06 -8.56
CA ASP A 58 -3.97 -1.76 -9.16
C ASP A 58 -2.86 -1.06 -8.39
N ILE A 59 -2.65 -1.44 -7.12
CA ILE A 59 -1.70 -0.80 -6.24
C ILE A 59 -0.47 -1.67 -6.00
N PHE A 60 -0.68 -2.97 -5.76
CA PHE A 60 0.40 -3.91 -5.45
C PHE A 60 0.76 -4.74 -6.68
N ASP A 61 2.06 -4.82 -6.97
CA ASP A 61 2.55 -5.57 -8.11
C ASP A 61 2.74 -7.04 -7.71
N PHE A 62 1.95 -7.92 -8.30
CA PHE A 62 2.01 -9.35 -8.02
C PHE A 62 2.86 -10.14 -9.02
N THR A 63 3.60 -9.45 -9.88
CA THR A 63 4.42 -10.09 -10.91
C THR A 63 5.37 -11.13 -10.33
N ASP A 64 6.02 -10.80 -9.22
CA ASP A 64 6.95 -11.73 -8.56
C ASP A 64 6.25 -13.01 -8.11
N ILE A 65 5.02 -12.89 -7.62
CA ILE A 65 4.23 -14.04 -7.18
C ILE A 65 3.76 -14.85 -8.38
N ASP A 66 3.31 -14.17 -9.43
CA ASP A 66 2.84 -14.82 -10.66
C ASP A 66 3.96 -15.66 -11.30
N GLU A 67 5.20 -15.19 -11.25
CA GLU A 67 6.35 -15.89 -11.79
C GLU A 67 6.73 -17.14 -10.99
N GLU A 68 6.34 -17.22 -9.72
CA GLU A 68 6.63 -18.37 -8.86
C GLU A 68 5.66 -19.54 -9.05
N VAL A 69 4.55 -19.33 -9.72
CA VAL A 69 3.43 -20.28 -9.83
C VAL A 69 3.57 -21.20 -11.02
#